data_f1881ed1174c65351ae098b7dafb9788
#
_entry.id   f1881ed1174c65351ae098b7dafb9788
#
_cell.length_a   1.000
_cell.length_b   1.000
_cell.length_c   1.000
_cell.angle_alpha   90.00
_cell.angle_beta   90.00
_cell.angle_gamma   90.00
#
_symmetry.space_group_name_H-M   'P 1'
#
loop_
_entity.id
_entity.type
_entity.pdbx_description
1 polymer ?
#
loop_
_entity_poly.entity_id
_entity_poly.type
_entity_poly.pdbx_seq_one_letter_code
_entity_poly.pdbx_strand_id
1 'polypeptide(L)'
;RDFDDADPLPIGRPWRGARVLLLREDNTPAAPGQEGEICVLGSGVALGYWNAPEQTAKAFVPNPLNPAYPEIMYRTGDLGKWDADGNILFCGRRDHQFKLRGNRIELGDIETAAATLEGVDKVCALFDEANQEIILAVESSAPLQLRKVNLALGKLIPKYMLPRRLEVMEALPLTPNRKIDRVALNCALIGGRGTP
;
A
#
# COMPACT_ATOMS: atom_id res chain seq x y z
N ARG A 1 -6.48 -1.91 26.73
CA ARG A 1 -7.21 -0.85 26.03
C ARG A 1 -8.27 -1.55 25.19
N ASP A 2 -9.53 -1.21 25.39
CA ASP A 2 -10.61 -1.63 24.50
C ASP A 2 -10.52 -0.76 23.26
N PHE A 3 -10.34 -1.38 22.10
CA PHE A 3 -10.37 -0.69 20.81
C PHE A 3 -11.82 -0.71 20.32
N ASP A 4 -12.31 0.42 19.84
CA ASP A 4 -13.56 0.45 19.08
C ASP A 4 -13.30 -0.19 17.71
N ASP A 5 -14.26 -0.99 17.23
CA ASP A 5 -14.18 -1.63 15.90
C ASP A 5 -14.03 -0.61 14.75
N ALA A 6 -14.35 0.66 15.01
CA ALA A 6 -14.17 1.77 14.08
C ALA A 6 -12.75 2.36 14.08
N ASP A 7 -11.94 2.07 15.09
CA ASP A 7 -10.58 2.61 15.20
C ASP A 7 -9.58 1.72 14.45
N PRO A 8 -8.64 2.31 13.69
CA PRO A 8 -7.57 1.54 13.05
C PRO A 8 -6.69 0.89 14.11
N LEU A 9 -6.55 -0.43 14.04
CA LEU A 9 -5.68 -1.17 14.95
C LEU A 9 -4.22 -0.79 14.73
N PRO A 10 -3.47 -0.42 15.78
CA PRO A 10 -2.06 -0.12 15.66
C PRO A 10 -1.26 -1.41 15.41
N ILE A 11 -0.21 -1.32 14.58
CA ILE A 11 0.75 -2.42 14.40
C ILE A 11 1.69 -2.57 15.61
N GLY A 12 1.59 -1.66 16.57
CA GLY A 12 2.26 -1.75 17.86
C GLY A 12 3.57 -0.97 17.92
N ARG A 13 4.47 -1.43 18.78
CA ARG A 13 5.78 -0.82 19.06
C ARG A 13 6.92 -1.75 18.65
N PRO A 14 8.10 -1.19 18.35
CA PRO A 14 9.28 -2.04 18.09
C PRO A 14 9.58 -2.97 19.27
N TRP A 15 9.95 -4.22 18.95
CA TRP A 15 10.42 -5.15 19.98
C TRP A 15 11.82 -4.80 20.49
N ARG A 16 12.22 -5.39 21.59
CA ARG A 16 13.56 -5.18 22.17
C ARG A 16 14.66 -5.58 21.17
N GLY A 17 15.56 -4.65 20.85
CA GLY A 17 16.63 -4.86 19.87
C GLY A 17 16.31 -4.39 18.46
N ALA A 18 15.07 -3.99 18.19
CA ALA A 18 14.71 -3.25 16.99
C ALA A 18 14.42 -1.79 17.31
N ARG A 19 14.66 -0.93 16.34
CA ARG A 19 14.24 0.47 16.35
C ARG A 19 13.47 0.73 15.08
N VAL A 20 12.51 1.64 15.15
CA VAL A 20 11.76 2.12 13.98
C VAL A 20 11.90 3.63 13.90
N LEU A 21 12.18 4.09 12.71
CA LEU A 21 12.09 5.49 12.34
C LEU A 21 10.92 5.66 11.39
N LEU A 22 10.18 6.74 11.53
CA LEU A 22 9.25 7.19 10.50
C LEU A 22 9.92 8.35 9.77
N LEU A 23 10.30 8.13 8.51
CA LEU A 23 11.02 9.10 7.70
C LEU A 23 10.14 9.68 6.61
N ARG A 24 10.17 10.99 6.49
CA ARG A 24 9.56 11.72 5.38
C ARG A 24 10.37 11.53 4.09
N GLU A 25 9.85 12.02 2.98
CA GLU A 25 10.53 11.94 1.67
C GLU A 25 11.90 12.63 1.65
N ASP A 26 12.06 13.69 2.46
CA ASP A 26 13.31 14.43 2.63
C ASP A 26 14.29 13.76 3.62
N ASN A 27 13.99 12.54 4.07
CA ASN A 27 14.73 11.79 5.07
C ASN A 27 14.77 12.43 6.46
N THR A 28 13.91 13.40 6.75
CA THR A 28 13.74 13.93 8.11
C THR A 28 12.74 13.08 8.90
N PRO A 29 12.85 13.01 10.23
CA PRO A 29 11.88 12.32 11.06
C PRO A 29 10.47 12.92 10.93
N ALA A 30 9.45 12.08 10.81
CA ALA A 30 8.06 12.51 10.91
C ALA A 30 7.72 12.88 12.36
N ALA A 31 7.06 14.01 12.54
CA ALA A 31 6.52 14.41 13.84
C ALA A 31 5.34 13.49 14.25
N PRO A 32 4.98 13.45 15.56
CA PRO A 32 3.79 12.73 16.00
C PRO A 32 2.55 13.12 15.20
N GLY A 33 1.80 12.14 14.73
CA GLY A 33 0.63 12.32 13.86
C GLY A 33 0.94 12.58 12.39
N GLN A 34 2.20 12.84 12.01
CA GLN A 34 2.62 12.94 10.60
C GLN A 34 2.98 11.56 10.04
N GLU A 35 2.66 11.38 8.78
CA GLU A 35 3.04 10.18 8.03
C GLU A 35 4.52 10.19 7.65
N GLY A 36 5.13 9.02 7.73
CA GLY A 36 6.47 8.75 7.26
C GLY A 36 6.64 7.30 6.86
N GLU A 37 7.66 7.00 6.06
CA GLU A 37 8.00 5.63 5.74
C GLU A 37 8.53 4.91 6.98
N ILE A 38 8.00 3.73 7.24
CA ILE A 38 8.46 2.86 8.32
C ILE A 38 9.82 2.30 7.95
N CYS A 39 10.87 2.73 8.64
CA CYS A 39 12.23 2.27 8.45
C CYS A 39 12.67 1.48 9.69
N VAL A 40 13.17 0.27 9.48
CA VAL A 40 13.56 -0.63 10.57
C VAL A 40 15.07 -0.69 10.72
N LEU A 41 15.56 -0.66 11.96
CA LEU A 41 16.97 -0.75 12.32
C LEU A 41 17.15 -1.80 13.42
N GLY A 42 18.40 -2.26 13.59
CA GLY A 42 18.78 -3.16 14.66
C GLY A 42 19.05 -4.59 14.19
N SER A 43 19.20 -5.51 15.14
CA SER A 43 19.65 -6.87 14.90
C SER A 43 18.71 -7.75 14.06
N GLY A 44 17.45 -7.32 13.86
CA GLY A 44 16.50 -8.00 13.00
C GLY A 44 16.57 -7.63 11.53
N VAL A 45 17.41 -6.64 11.17
CA VAL A 45 17.57 -6.23 9.76
C VAL A 45 18.48 -7.23 9.05
N ALA A 46 17.96 -7.81 7.95
CA ALA A 46 18.68 -8.74 7.11
C ALA A 46 19.83 -8.07 6.34
N LEU A 47 20.70 -8.87 5.76
CA LEU A 47 21.80 -8.38 4.91
C LEU A 47 21.34 -7.92 3.52
N GLY A 48 20.14 -8.32 3.12
CA GLY A 48 19.55 -7.99 1.82
C GLY A 48 18.65 -9.08 1.27
N TYR A 49 18.25 -8.93 0.03
CA TYR A 49 17.49 -9.92 -0.72
C TYR A 49 18.41 -10.91 -1.42
N TRP A 50 18.06 -12.18 -1.35
CA TRP A 50 18.85 -13.23 -2.00
C TRP A 50 18.90 -13.02 -3.51
N ASN A 51 20.12 -12.99 -4.06
CA ASN A 51 20.38 -12.85 -5.50
C ASN A 51 19.70 -11.64 -6.19
N ALA A 52 19.44 -10.55 -5.41
CA ALA A 52 18.80 -9.33 -5.89
C ALA A 52 19.54 -8.07 -5.41
N PRO A 53 20.76 -7.80 -5.94
CA PRO A 53 21.61 -6.70 -5.45
C PRO A 53 21.00 -5.32 -5.67
N GLU A 54 20.32 -5.09 -6.79
CA GLU A 54 19.67 -3.81 -7.08
C GLU A 54 18.52 -3.51 -6.13
N GLN A 55 17.70 -4.52 -5.82
CA GLN A 55 16.62 -4.40 -4.86
C GLN A 55 17.15 -4.20 -3.44
N THR A 56 18.25 -4.91 -3.11
CA THR A 56 18.94 -4.75 -1.84
C THR A 56 19.43 -3.32 -1.66
N ALA A 57 20.13 -2.76 -2.66
CA ALA A 57 20.66 -1.40 -2.60
C ALA A 57 19.57 -0.33 -2.46
N LYS A 58 18.36 -0.58 -2.95
CA LYS A 58 17.21 0.34 -2.80
C LYS A 58 16.58 0.27 -1.42
N ALA A 59 16.50 -0.92 -0.82
CA ALA A 59 15.77 -1.16 0.41
C ALA A 59 16.65 -1.11 1.67
N PHE A 60 17.91 -1.53 1.58
CA PHE A 60 18.85 -1.57 2.68
C PHE A 60 19.87 -0.44 2.51
N VAL A 61 19.61 0.68 3.14
CA VAL A 61 20.37 1.92 2.95
C VAL A 61 21.00 2.40 4.25
N PRO A 62 22.06 3.22 4.21
CA PRO A 62 22.58 3.86 5.39
C PRO A 62 21.52 4.72 6.09
N ASN A 63 21.52 4.71 7.43
CA ASN A 63 20.67 5.58 8.22
C ASN A 63 21.08 7.05 8.05
N PRO A 64 20.26 7.90 7.43
CA PRO A 64 20.60 9.30 7.17
C PRO A 64 20.68 10.15 8.44
N LEU A 65 20.13 9.67 9.54
CA LEU A 65 20.15 10.38 10.84
C LEU A 65 21.35 10.03 11.72
N ASN A 66 22.16 9.06 11.30
CA ASN A 66 23.33 8.63 12.05
C ASN A 66 24.63 8.83 11.25
N PRO A 67 25.30 10.00 11.37
CA PRO A 67 26.56 10.23 10.70
C PRO A 67 27.77 9.64 11.44
N ALA A 68 27.60 9.14 12.68
CA ALA A 68 28.71 8.77 13.55
C ALA A 68 29.33 7.40 13.18
N TYR A 69 28.51 6.46 12.68
CA TYR A 69 28.95 5.14 12.24
C TYR A 69 28.02 4.57 11.19
N PRO A 70 28.49 3.65 10.32
CA PRO A 70 27.65 2.99 9.35
C PRO A 70 26.57 2.15 10.04
N GLU A 71 25.32 2.52 9.85
CA GLU A 71 24.19 1.78 10.35
C GLU A 71 23.20 1.57 9.20
N ILE A 72 22.95 0.33 8.86
CA ILE A 72 22.00 -0.01 7.79
C ILE A 72 20.59 -0.02 8.35
N MET A 73 19.69 0.64 7.65
CA MET A 73 18.26 0.57 7.89
C MET A 73 17.55 -0.11 6.71
N TYR A 74 16.47 -0.80 7.00
CA TYR A 74 15.58 -1.38 6.01
C TYR A 74 14.40 -0.43 5.77
N ARG A 75 14.25 0.06 4.55
CA ARG A 75 13.10 0.82 4.07
C ARG A 75 12.01 -0.16 3.67
N THR A 76 10.90 -0.17 4.41
CA THR A 76 9.85 -1.17 4.19
C THR A 76 8.95 -0.84 3.00
N GLY A 77 8.90 0.42 2.60
CA GLY A 77 7.91 0.95 1.67
C GLY A 77 6.52 1.12 2.29
N ASP A 78 6.35 0.75 3.55
CA ASP A 78 5.13 0.97 4.30
C ASP A 78 5.13 2.36 4.92
N LEU A 79 3.97 3.01 4.96
CA LEU A 79 3.76 4.28 5.62
C LEU A 79 3.09 4.08 6.97
N GLY A 80 3.46 4.90 7.93
CA GLY A 80 2.87 4.89 9.25
C GLY A 80 2.97 6.25 9.93
N LYS A 81 2.25 6.38 11.03
CA LYS A 81 2.32 7.54 11.93
C LYS A 81 2.31 7.08 13.37
N TRP A 82 2.95 7.85 14.26
CA TRP A 82 2.87 7.62 15.69
C TRP A 82 1.52 8.09 16.22
N ASP A 83 0.85 7.23 17.01
CA ASP A 83 -0.30 7.64 17.82
C ASP A 83 0.18 8.34 19.12
N ALA A 84 -0.78 8.84 19.90
CA ALA A 84 -0.49 9.52 21.15
C ALA A 84 0.15 8.61 22.22
N ASP A 85 -0.05 7.31 22.10
CA ASP A 85 0.49 6.31 23.03
C ASP A 85 1.86 5.77 22.57
N GLY A 86 2.39 6.24 21.42
CA GLY A 86 3.66 5.80 20.87
C GLY A 86 3.60 4.44 20.18
N ASN A 87 2.43 4.03 19.69
CA ASN A 87 2.30 2.91 18.77
C ASN A 87 2.32 3.43 17.32
N ILE A 88 2.61 2.55 16.39
CA ILE A 88 2.58 2.85 14.97
C ILE A 88 1.22 2.46 14.42
N LEU A 89 0.53 3.42 13.81
CA LEU A 89 -0.64 3.19 12.98
C LEU A 89 -0.17 3.02 11.54
N PHE A 90 -0.61 1.96 10.88
CA PHE A 90 -0.33 1.71 9.48
C PHE A 90 -1.17 2.64 8.61
N CYS A 91 -0.53 3.32 7.64
CA CYS A 91 -1.16 4.28 6.74
C CYS A 91 -1.18 3.82 5.27
N GLY A 92 -0.77 2.57 4.99
CA GLY A 92 -0.72 2.04 3.63
C GLY A 92 0.69 1.82 3.12
N ARG A 93 0.84 1.66 1.80
CA ARG A 93 2.15 1.48 1.16
C ARG A 93 2.50 2.68 0.27
N ARG A 94 3.75 3.10 0.34
CA ARG A 94 4.32 4.15 -0.50
C ARG A 94 4.14 3.89 -2.00
N ASP A 95 4.24 2.63 -2.42
CA ASP A 95 4.23 2.21 -3.82
C ASP A 95 2.83 2.26 -4.47
N HIS A 96 1.78 2.52 -3.67
CA HIS A 96 0.39 2.55 -4.12
C HIS A 96 -0.26 3.92 -3.99
N GLN A 97 0.55 4.94 -3.68
CA GLN A 97 0.11 6.32 -3.67
C GLN A 97 0.49 6.99 -4.98
N PHE A 98 -0.49 7.55 -5.64
CA PHE A 98 -0.28 8.33 -6.85
C PHE A 98 -1.07 9.63 -6.79
N LYS A 99 -0.68 10.59 -7.62
CA LYS A 99 -1.42 11.84 -7.78
C LYS A 99 -2.28 11.76 -9.03
N LEU A 100 -3.59 11.80 -8.87
CA LEU A 100 -4.52 11.89 -9.98
C LEU A 100 -5.18 13.27 -9.96
N ARG A 101 -4.91 14.09 -10.96
CA ARG A 101 -5.46 15.45 -11.08
C ARG A 101 -5.24 16.32 -9.85
N GLY A 102 -4.06 16.21 -9.23
CA GLY A 102 -3.70 16.97 -8.02
C GLY A 102 -4.18 16.35 -6.69
N ASN A 103 -5.00 15.30 -6.72
CA ASN A 103 -5.42 14.59 -5.52
C ASN A 103 -4.47 13.41 -5.25
N ARG A 104 -4.05 13.25 -4.00
CA ARG A 104 -3.31 12.08 -3.52
C ARG A 104 -4.33 10.95 -3.33
N ILE A 105 -4.11 9.82 -3.97
CA ILE A 105 -4.99 8.65 -3.93
C ILE A 105 -4.21 7.46 -3.37
N GLU A 106 -4.84 6.75 -2.46
CA GLU A 106 -4.37 5.47 -1.94
C GLU A 106 -5.26 4.36 -2.49
N LEU A 107 -4.66 3.40 -3.21
CA LEU A 107 -5.43 2.28 -3.76
C LEU A 107 -6.05 1.42 -2.65
N GLY A 108 -5.39 1.35 -1.49
CA GLY A 108 -5.90 0.62 -0.32
C GLY A 108 -7.25 1.12 0.19
N ASP A 109 -7.51 2.43 0.14
CA ASP A 109 -8.80 3.00 0.54
C ASP A 109 -9.92 2.54 -0.38
N ILE A 110 -9.62 2.50 -1.70
CA ILE A 110 -10.56 2.02 -2.70
C ILE A 110 -10.84 0.53 -2.49
N GLU A 111 -9.80 -0.26 -2.22
CA GLU A 111 -9.92 -1.69 -1.96
C GLU A 111 -10.72 -1.97 -0.70
N THR A 112 -10.43 -1.24 0.38
CA THR A 112 -11.16 -1.38 1.65
C THR A 112 -12.65 -1.07 1.45
N ALA A 113 -12.97 0.02 0.76
CA ALA A 113 -14.35 0.36 0.45
C ALA A 113 -15.01 -0.68 -0.46
N ALA A 114 -14.31 -1.15 -1.51
CA ALA A 114 -14.85 -2.11 -2.46
C ALA A 114 -15.06 -3.51 -1.85
N ALA A 115 -14.22 -3.92 -0.89
CA ALA A 115 -14.37 -5.18 -0.17
C ALA A 115 -15.65 -5.27 0.66
N THR A 116 -16.29 -4.12 0.97
CA THR A 116 -17.59 -4.11 1.70
C THR A 116 -18.81 -4.30 0.79
N LEU A 117 -18.60 -4.32 -0.54
CA LEU A 117 -19.71 -4.42 -1.48
C LEU A 117 -20.20 -5.87 -1.60
N GLU A 118 -21.50 -6.03 -1.71
CA GLU A 118 -22.12 -7.33 -1.92
C GLU A 118 -21.64 -7.99 -3.24
N GLY A 119 -21.27 -9.25 -3.16
CA GLY A 119 -20.77 -10.02 -4.31
C GLY A 119 -19.29 -9.80 -4.65
N VAL A 120 -18.54 -9.11 -3.80
CA VAL A 120 -17.09 -8.95 -3.91
C VAL A 120 -16.41 -9.92 -2.95
N ASP A 121 -15.70 -10.93 -3.48
CA ASP A 121 -14.95 -11.90 -2.68
C ASP A 121 -13.53 -11.41 -2.39
N LYS A 122 -12.85 -10.89 -3.44
CA LYS A 122 -11.55 -10.23 -3.33
C LYS A 122 -11.49 -9.07 -4.30
N VAL A 123 -10.64 -8.10 -3.99
CA VAL A 123 -10.49 -6.89 -4.80
C VAL A 123 -9.06 -6.42 -4.84
N CYS A 124 -8.67 -5.87 -5.97
CA CYS A 124 -7.40 -5.19 -6.18
C CYS A 124 -7.62 -3.96 -7.04
N ALA A 125 -7.23 -2.81 -6.55
CA ALA A 125 -7.22 -1.58 -7.32
C ALA A 125 -5.86 -1.38 -7.97
N LEU A 126 -5.84 -0.96 -9.24
CA LEU A 126 -4.64 -0.68 -10.02
C LEU A 126 -4.74 0.73 -10.58
N PHE A 127 -3.60 1.35 -10.82
CA PHE A 127 -3.54 2.64 -11.49
C PHE A 127 -2.85 2.50 -12.85
N ASP A 128 -3.58 2.83 -13.90
CA ASP A 128 -3.03 2.93 -15.26
C ASP A 128 -2.50 4.36 -15.45
N GLU A 129 -1.18 4.49 -15.35
CA GLU A 129 -0.50 5.78 -15.47
C GLU A 129 -0.61 6.38 -16.88
N ALA A 130 -0.62 5.55 -17.92
CA ALA A 130 -0.73 5.99 -19.30
C ALA A 130 -2.10 6.60 -19.60
N ASN A 131 -3.17 6.00 -19.08
CA ASN A 131 -4.54 6.43 -19.28
C ASN A 131 -5.07 7.33 -18.15
N GLN A 132 -4.28 7.51 -17.08
CA GLN A 132 -4.66 8.27 -15.88
C GLN A 132 -6.00 7.79 -15.32
N GLU A 133 -6.16 6.48 -15.16
CA GLU A 133 -7.38 5.85 -14.69
C GLU A 133 -7.13 4.79 -13.61
N ILE A 134 -8.13 4.64 -12.74
CA ILE A 134 -8.17 3.59 -11.73
C ILE A 134 -8.94 2.40 -12.30
N ILE A 135 -8.33 1.22 -12.22
CA ILE A 135 -8.93 -0.05 -12.61
C ILE A 135 -9.22 -0.83 -11.33
N LEU A 136 -10.43 -1.34 -11.20
CA LEU A 136 -10.82 -2.21 -10.11
C LEU A 136 -10.95 -3.65 -10.64
N ALA A 137 -10.05 -4.52 -10.23
CA ALA A 137 -10.12 -5.95 -10.49
C ALA A 137 -10.82 -6.63 -9.30
N VAL A 138 -11.85 -7.41 -9.58
CA VAL A 138 -12.72 -8.00 -8.56
C VAL A 138 -12.87 -9.49 -8.82
N GLU A 139 -12.66 -10.30 -7.78
CA GLU A 139 -13.08 -11.70 -7.76
C GLU A 139 -14.56 -11.75 -7.35
N SER A 140 -15.41 -12.28 -8.21
CA SER A 140 -16.86 -12.37 -7.98
C SER A 140 -17.47 -13.49 -8.80
N SER A 141 -18.35 -14.26 -8.18
CA SER A 141 -19.19 -15.26 -8.83
C SER A 141 -20.44 -14.65 -9.51
N ALA A 142 -20.72 -13.38 -9.22
CA ALA A 142 -21.87 -12.66 -9.78
C ALA A 142 -21.43 -11.59 -10.78
N PRO A 143 -22.24 -11.29 -11.82
CA PRO A 143 -21.93 -10.22 -12.74
C PRO A 143 -22.07 -8.86 -12.06
N LEU A 144 -20.96 -8.15 -11.94
CA LEU A 144 -20.92 -6.78 -11.42
C LEU A 144 -20.88 -5.76 -12.57
N GLN A 145 -21.54 -4.64 -12.39
CA GLN A 145 -21.55 -3.53 -13.34
C GLN A 145 -20.84 -2.31 -12.74
N LEU A 146 -19.92 -1.72 -13.48
CA LEU A 146 -19.16 -0.55 -13.05
C LEU A 146 -20.06 0.58 -12.50
N ARG A 147 -21.21 0.83 -13.15
CA ARG A 147 -22.16 1.87 -12.72
C ARG A 147 -22.70 1.59 -11.32
N LYS A 148 -23.07 0.33 -11.02
CA LYS A 148 -23.60 -0.06 -9.70
C LYS A 148 -22.50 0.00 -8.63
N VAL A 149 -21.31 -0.50 -8.95
CA VAL A 149 -20.14 -0.43 -8.08
C VAL A 149 -19.80 1.03 -7.76
N ASN A 150 -19.74 1.90 -8.76
CA ASN A 150 -19.43 3.33 -8.55
C ASN A 150 -20.53 4.06 -7.76
N LEU A 151 -21.79 3.68 -7.90
CA LEU A 151 -22.88 4.24 -7.10
C LEU A 151 -22.73 3.88 -5.61
N ALA A 152 -22.33 2.66 -5.32
CA ALA A 152 -22.08 2.20 -3.97
C ALA A 152 -20.80 2.82 -3.37
N LEU A 153 -19.68 2.76 -4.10
CA LEU A 153 -18.40 3.37 -3.70
C LEU A 153 -18.50 4.87 -3.48
N GLY A 154 -19.28 5.59 -4.28
CA GLY A 154 -19.45 7.05 -4.15
C GLY A 154 -20.14 7.50 -2.85
N LYS A 155 -20.64 6.57 -2.05
CA LYS A 155 -21.14 6.83 -0.69
C LYS A 155 -20.04 6.67 0.37
N LEU A 156 -18.95 5.98 0.04
CA LEU A 156 -17.88 5.60 0.96
C LEU A 156 -16.59 6.38 0.71
N ILE A 157 -16.29 6.69 -0.56
CA ILE A 157 -15.06 7.37 -0.97
C ILE A 157 -15.34 8.57 -1.86
N PRO A 158 -14.41 9.55 -1.93
CA PRO A 158 -14.52 10.71 -2.80
C PRO A 158 -14.67 10.36 -4.29
N LYS A 159 -15.40 11.17 -5.03
CA LYS A 159 -15.67 10.92 -6.46
C LYS A 159 -14.43 10.79 -7.35
N TYR A 160 -13.33 11.47 -7.00
CA TYR A 160 -12.08 11.40 -7.76
C TYR A 160 -11.34 10.06 -7.61
N MET A 161 -11.72 9.24 -6.60
CA MET A 161 -11.20 7.89 -6.35
C MET A 161 -12.01 6.79 -7.03
N LEU A 162 -13.12 7.12 -7.68
CA LEU A 162 -13.98 6.12 -8.32
C LEU A 162 -13.27 5.49 -9.53
N PRO A 163 -13.28 4.14 -9.64
CA PRO A 163 -12.69 3.45 -10.77
C PRO A 163 -13.41 3.81 -12.09
N ARG A 164 -12.62 3.91 -13.14
CA ARG A 164 -13.14 4.09 -14.50
C ARG A 164 -13.32 2.77 -15.25
N ARG A 165 -12.67 1.73 -14.77
CA ARG A 165 -12.71 0.40 -15.35
C ARG A 165 -12.93 -0.64 -14.26
N LEU A 166 -13.75 -1.64 -14.57
CA LEU A 166 -14.04 -2.77 -13.70
C LEU A 166 -13.74 -4.06 -14.48
N GLU A 167 -12.90 -4.90 -13.90
CA GLU A 167 -12.60 -6.24 -14.40
C GLU A 167 -13.08 -7.26 -13.40
N VAL A 168 -14.09 -8.04 -13.82
CA VAL A 168 -14.65 -9.12 -13.00
C VAL A 168 -14.02 -10.43 -13.43
N MET A 169 -13.45 -11.14 -12.49
CA MET A 169 -12.73 -12.39 -12.68
C MET A 169 -13.31 -13.47 -11.77
N GLU A 170 -13.29 -14.73 -12.22
CA GLU A 170 -13.65 -15.87 -11.37
C GLU A 170 -12.66 -16.07 -10.21
N ALA A 171 -11.37 -15.78 -10.47
CA ALA A 171 -10.32 -15.78 -9.45
C ALA A 171 -9.26 -14.74 -9.78
N LEU A 172 -8.81 -13.99 -8.78
CA LEU A 172 -7.65 -13.11 -8.90
C LEU A 172 -6.36 -13.93 -8.79
N PRO A 173 -5.32 -13.60 -9.56
CA PRO A 173 -4.02 -14.26 -9.45
C PRO A 173 -3.44 -14.06 -8.06
N LEU A 174 -2.88 -15.14 -7.50
CA LEU A 174 -2.26 -15.14 -6.18
C LEU A 174 -0.78 -15.47 -6.27
N THR A 175 0.01 -14.82 -5.44
CA THR A 175 1.42 -15.18 -5.19
C THR A 175 1.50 -16.55 -4.49
N PRO A 176 2.70 -17.21 -4.45
CA PRO A 176 2.89 -18.43 -3.67
C PRO A 176 2.47 -18.32 -2.19
N ASN A 177 2.53 -17.13 -1.63
CA ASN A 177 2.12 -16.83 -0.27
C ASN A 177 0.62 -16.49 -0.13
N ARG A 178 -0.20 -16.81 -1.13
CA ARG A 178 -1.65 -16.57 -1.18
C ARG A 178 -2.09 -15.10 -1.05
N LYS A 179 -1.23 -14.16 -1.38
CA LYS A 179 -1.58 -12.74 -1.55
C LYS A 179 -1.92 -12.45 -3.00
N ILE A 180 -2.76 -11.47 -3.25
CA ILE A 180 -3.09 -11.04 -4.62
C ILE A 180 -1.81 -10.62 -5.35
N ASP A 181 -1.58 -11.20 -6.52
CA ASP A 181 -0.43 -10.89 -7.36
C ASP A 181 -0.72 -9.65 -8.23
N ARG A 182 -0.39 -8.49 -7.67
CA ARG A 182 -0.55 -7.20 -8.36
C ARG A 182 0.31 -7.08 -9.62
N VAL A 183 1.48 -7.75 -9.64
CA VAL A 183 2.37 -7.70 -10.80
C VAL A 183 1.73 -8.44 -11.97
N ALA A 184 1.20 -9.63 -11.71
CA ALA A 184 0.46 -10.38 -12.72
C ALA A 184 -0.77 -9.61 -13.23
N LEU A 185 -1.54 -8.97 -12.33
CA LEU A 185 -2.69 -8.15 -12.70
C LEU A 185 -2.28 -6.93 -13.54
N ASN A 186 -1.22 -6.23 -13.14
CA ASN A 186 -0.70 -5.10 -13.93
C ASN A 186 -0.28 -5.53 -15.33
N CYS A 187 0.45 -6.63 -15.46
CA CYS A 187 0.84 -7.16 -16.77
C CYS A 187 -0.37 -7.52 -17.63
N ALA A 188 -1.39 -8.16 -17.02
CA ALA A 188 -2.57 -8.61 -17.77
C ALA A 188 -3.50 -7.46 -18.18
N LEU A 189 -3.70 -6.45 -17.30
CA LEU A 189 -4.72 -5.44 -17.48
C LEU A 189 -4.19 -4.11 -18.03
N ILE A 190 -2.92 -3.81 -17.82
CA ILE A 190 -2.27 -2.56 -18.22
C ILE A 190 -1.19 -2.84 -19.28
N GLY A 191 -0.29 -3.82 -19.05
CA GLY A 191 0.82 -4.11 -19.96
C GLY A 191 0.43 -4.74 -21.31
N GLY A 192 -0.76 -5.32 -21.43
CA GLY A 192 -1.26 -5.92 -22.68
C GLY A 192 -1.75 -4.94 -23.74
N ARG A 193 -1.68 -3.63 -23.52
CA ARG A 193 -2.12 -2.58 -24.46
C ARG A 193 -0.99 -1.79 -25.13
N GLY A 194 0.24 -2.24 -24.98
CA GLY A 194 1.39 -1.61 -25.60
C GLY A 194 1.96 -2.46 -26.72
N THR A 195 1.35 -2.51 -27.86
CA THR A 195 1.91 -2.22 -29.21
C THR A 195 0.92 -2.63 -30.29
N PRO A 196 0.62 -1.77 -31.28
CA PRO A 196 0.32 -2.26 -32.62
C PRO A 196 1.58 -2.72 -33.31
#